data_e1eda73655825d7060e8cd6dd80152c3
#
_entry.id   e1eda73655825d7060e8cd6dd80152c3
#
_cell.length_a   1.000
_cell.length_b   1.000
_cell.length_c   1.000
_cell.angle_alpha   90.00
_cell.angle_beta   90.00
_cell.angle_gamma   90.00
#
_symmetry.space_group_name_H-M   'P 1'
#
loop_
_entity.id
_entity.type
_entity.pdbx_description
1 polymer ?
#
loop_
_entity_poly.entity_id
_entity_poly.type
_entity_poly.pdbx_seq_one_letter_code
_entity_poly.pdbx_strand_id
1 'polypeptide(L)'
;MEISIVDYGLGNLRSVTRGLEKAGATVDTTHEPAEIESAEALVLPGVGAFEEGMEGASEMTDALVEAAEDTPLLGICLGMQMLMSESEEGAGAEDDAVEGLGLVEGRVVRFPKTVGKVPHMGWNTLSVEHNHPVVEGIDGEHFYFVHSYYATTEAEDETVAETEYGHGADETVGFSSVVANERGNVIGTQFHPEKSGDAGLRLLRNFVEFASDF
;
A
#
# COMPACT_ATOMS: atom_id res chain seq x y z
N MET A 1 4.88 -0.09 20.81
CA MET A 1 3.93 0.42 19.81
C MET A 1 2.91 -0.67 19.53
N GLU A 2 1.63 -0.36 19.70
CA GLU A 2 0.52 -1.20 19.28
C GLU A 2 0.11 -0.82 17.85
N ILE A 3 -0.13 -1.82 17.01
CA ILE A 3 -0.55 -1.62 15.62
C ILE A 3 -1.80 -2.43 15.36
N SER A 4 -2.86 -1.77 14.90
CA SER A 4 -4.12 -2.43 14.56
C SER A 4 -4.16 -2.74 13.07
N ILE A 5 -4.35 -4.02 12.72
CA ILE A 5 -4.58 -4.46 11.35
C ILE A 5 -6.07 -4.40 11.06
N VAL A 6 -6.45 -3.69 10.03
CA VAL A 6 -7.85 -3.58 9.59
C VAL A 6 -8.26 -4.86 8.85
N ASP A 7 -9.27 -5.56 9.38
CA ASP A 7 -9.84 -6.77 8.78
C ASP A 7 -11.17 -6.45 8.10
N TYR A 8 -11.13 -6.23 6.81
CA TYR A 8 -12.30 -6.02 5.95
C TYR A 8 -12.63 -7.26 5.09
N GLY A 9 -12.12 -8.43 5.50
CA GLY A 9 -12.39 -9.72 4.87
C GLY A 9 -11.40 -10.13 3.78
N LEU A 10 -10.52 -9.23 3.34
CA LEU A 10 -9.50 -9.50 2.32
C LEU A 10 -8.09 -9.23 2.86
N GLY A 11 -7.17 -10.14 2.59
CA GLY A 11 -5.78 -9.95 2.97
C GLY A 11 -5.15 -11.18 3.64
N ASN A 12 -3.82 -11.21 3.65
CA ASN A 12 -3.06 -12.22 4.35
C ASN A 12 -2.68 -11.73 5.76
N LEU A 13 -3.70 -11.52 6.61
CA LEU A 13 -3.54 -10.95 7.96
C LEU A 13 -2.45 -11.67 8.75
N ARG A 14 -2.44 -13.02 8.70
CA ARG A 14 -1.46 -13.82 9.46
C ARG A 14 -0.01 -13.54 9.08
N SER A 15 0.29 -13.31 7.81
CA SER A 15 1.65 -13.01 7.36
C SER A 15 2.05 -11.59 7.73
N VAL A 16 1.13 -10.64 7.63
CA VAL A 16 1.34 -9.25 8.02
C VAL A 16 1.57 -9.16 9.53
N THR A 17 0.70 -9.79 10.34
CA THR A 17 0.87 -9.89 11.82
C THR A 17 2.28 -10.39 12.16
N ARG A 18 2.71 -11.52 11.59
CA ARG A 18 4.04 -12.07 11.86
C ARG A 18 5.18 -11.16 11.43
N GLY A 19 5.00 -10.41 10.35
CA GLY A 19 5.97 -9.43 9.87
C GLY A 19 6.13 -8.29 10.87
N LEU A 20 5.02 -7.70 11.32
CA LEU A 20 4.98 -6.62 12.29
C LEU A 20 5.47 -7.05 13.69
N GLU A 21 5.09 -8.23 14.17
CA GLU A 21 5.61 -8.80 15.43
C GLU A 21 7.14 -8.97 15.37
N LYS A 22 7.69 -9.45 14.25
CA LYS A 22 9.15 -9.55 14.04
C LYS A 22 9.81 -8.18 13.94
N ALA A 23 9.08 -7.17 13.48
CA ALA A 23 9.52 -5.79 13.45
C ALA A 23 9.51 -5.13 14.84
N GLY A 24 8.86 -5.75 15.84
CA GLY A 24 8.85 -5.30 17.24
C GLY A 24 7.53 -4.70 17.71
N ALA A 25 6.48 -4.75 16.90
CA ALA A 25 5.15 -4.29 17.28
C ALA A 25 4.39 -5.31 18.12
N THR A 26 3.47 -4.83 18.94
CA THR A 26 2.31 -5.60 19.43
C THR A 26 1.20 -5.42 18.41
N VAL A 27 0.56 -6.49 17.99
CA VAL A 27 -0.40 -6.45 16.88
C VAL A 27 -1.74 -6.99 17.34
N ASP A 28 -2.80 -6.25 17.07
CA ASP A 28 -4.17 -6.70 17.12
C ASP A 28 -4.83 -6.63 15.75
N THR A 29 -6.05 -7.10 15.63
CA THR A 29 -6.82 -7.09 14.38
C THR A 29 -8.23 -6.62 14.69
N THR A 30 -8.68 -5.61 13.97
CA THR A 30 -10.01 -5.02 14.20
C THR A 30 -10.80 -4.84 12.91
N HIS A 31 -12.13 -4.86 13.04
CA HIS A 31 -13.11 -4.45 12.03
C HIS A 31 -14.10 -3.43 12.60
N GLU A 32 -13.88 -2.98 13.84
CA GLU A 32 -14.77 -2.05 14.53
C GLU A 32 -14.32 -0.60 14.26
N PRO A 33 -15.16 0.29 13.68
CA PRO A 33 -14.82 1.68 13.39
C PRO A 33 -14.22 2.43 14.58
N ALA A 34 -14.80 2.28 15.77
CA ALA A 34 -14.33 2.96 16.97
C ALA A 34 -12.91 2.53 17.42
N GLU A 35 -12.51 1.30 17.12
CA GLU A 35 -11.14 0.82 17.38
C GLU A 35 -10.17 1.37 16.33
N ILE A 36 -10.61 1.53 15.08
CA ILE A 36 -9.83 2.16 14.01
C ILE A 36 -9.54 3.62 14.36
N GLU A 37 -10.56 4.39 14.75
CA GLU A 37 -10.43 5.80 15.16
C GLU A 37 -9.51 6.02 16.36
N SER A 38 -9.40 5.04 17.25
CA SER A 38 -8.59 5.14 18.48
C SER A 38 -7.23 4.44 18.39
N ALA A 39 -6.86 3.90 17.24
CA ALA A 39 -5.62 3.17 17.05
C ALA A 39 -4.38 4.08 17.13
N GLU A 40 -3.28 3.57 17.69
CA GLU A 40 -1.99 4.26 17.70
C GLU A 40 -1.33 4.27 16.31
N ALA A 41 -1.51 3.18 15.55
CA ALA A 41 -1.10 3.06 14.15
C ALA A 41 -1.94 1.99 13.46
N LEU A 42 -2.15 2.13 12.16
CA LEU A 42 -3.00 1.28 11.35
C LEU A 42 -2.21 0.59 10.24
N VAL A 43 -2.59 -0.65 9.92
CA VAL A 43 -2.17 -1.33 8.71
C VAL A 43 -3.40 -1.81 7.95
N LEU A 44 -3.51 -1.41 6.69
CA LEU A 44 -4.55 -1.82 5.76
C LEU A 44 -3.94 -2.82 4.75
N PRO A 45 -3.95 -4.12 5.03
CA PRO A 45 -3.46 -5.11 4.10
C PRO A 45 -4.53 -5.40 3.04
N GLY A 46 -4.13 -5.90 1.87
CA GLY A 46 -5.13 -6.34 0.92
C GLY A 46 -4.58 -7.24 -0.17
N VAL A 47 -5.43 -8.12 -0.65
CA VAL A 47 -5.24 -8.93 -1.86
C VAL A 47 -6.60 -9.10 -2.56
N GLY A 48 -6.63 -9.13 -3.87
CA GLY A 48 -7.87 -9.26 -4.64
C GLY A 48 -8.14 -8.07 -5.53
N ALA A 49 -9.39 -7.84 -5.88
CA ALA A 49 -9.83 -6.76 -6.75
C ALA A 49 -10.16 -5.49 -5.93
N PHE A 50 -9.95 -4.33 -6.56
CA PHE A 50 -10.17 -3.04 -5.92
C PHE A 50 -11.61 -2.83 -5.45
N GLU A 51 -12.60 -3.12 -6.32
CA GLU A 51 -14.02 -2.99 -6.00
C GLU A 51 -14.41 -3.86 -4.80
N GLU A 52 -13.96 -5.13 -4.77
CA GLU A 52 -14.20 -6.02 -3.63
C GLU A 52 -13.56 -5.49 -2.34
N GLY A 53 -12.39 -4.85 -2.45
CA GLY A 53 -11.71 -4.20 -1.33
C GLY A 53 -12.52 -3.04 -0.75
N MET A 54 -12.98 -2.14 -1.60
CA MET A 54 -13.79 -0.98 -1.19
C MET A 54 -15.17 -1.40 -0.64
N GLU A 55 -15.81 -2.41 -1.25
CA GLU A 55 -17.04 -2.99 -0.71
C GLU A 55 -16.84 -3.60 0.68
N GLY A 56 -15.76 -4.38 0.86
CA GLY A 56 -15.43 -4.99 2.15
C GLY A 56 -15.13 -3.97 3.24
N ALA A 57 -14.50 -2.85 2.90
CA ALA A 57 -14.17 -1.76 3.82
C ALA A 57 -15.29 -0.73 4.01
N SER A 58 -16.43 -0.87 3.34
CA SER A 58 -17.48 0.17 3.27
C SER A 58 -17.98 0.67 4.62
N GLU A 59 -18.09 -0.21 5.63
CA GLU A 59 -18.49 0.17 6.98
C GLU A 59 -17.38 0.86 7.80
N MET A 60 -16.12 0.78 7.33
CA MET A 60 -14.92 1.30 8.00
C MET A 60 -14.34 2.53 7.28
N THR A 61 -14.86 2.90 6.10
CA THR A 61 -14.31 3.97 5.26
C THR A 61 -14.21 5.30 5.99
N ASP A 62 -15.29 5.74 6.64
CA ASP A 62 -15.30 7.02 7.36
C ASP A 62 -14.28 7.02 8.52
N ALA A 63 -14.20 5.93 9.28
CA ALA A 63 -13.25 5.77 10.38
C ALA A 63 -11.78 5.76 9.89
N LEU A 64 -11.51 5.11 8.75
CA LEU A 64 -10.18 5.11 8.14
C LEU A 64 -9.76 6.51 7.67
N VAL A 65 -10.68 7.25 7.05
CA VAL A 65 -10.42 8.62 6.59
C VAL A 65 -10.19 9.56 7.78
N GLU A 66 -11.01 9.47 8.84
CA GLU A 66 -10.84 10.28 10.05
C GLU A 66 -9.54 9.94 10.78
N ALA A 67 -9.23 8.65 10.97
CA ALA A 67 -7.98 8.23 11.61
C ALA A 67 -6.74 8.68 10.83
N ALA A 68 -6.79 8.65 9.49
CA ALA A 68 -5.68 9.07 8.63
C ALA A 68 -5.30 10.56 8.77
N GLU A 69 -6.13 11.39 9.40
CA GLU A 69 -5.77 12.77 9.67
C GLU A 69 -4.58 12.88 10.63
N ASP A 70 -4.52 12.04 11.66
CA ASP A 70 -3.53 12.14 12.73
C ASP A 70 -2.85 10.81 13.12
N THR A 71 -3.17 9.71 12.46
CA THR A 71 -2.65 8.37 12.77
C THR A 71 -1.78 7.84 11.63
N PRO A 72 -0.58 7.28 11.90
CA PRO A 72 0.20 6.58 10.88
C PRO A 72 -0.57 5.38 10.30
N LEU A 73 -0.66 5.33 8.97
CA LEU A 73 -1.36 4.28 8.25
C LEU A 73 -0.48 3.69 7.15
N LEU A 74 -0.33 2.37 7.12
CA LEU A 74 0.39 1.64 6.08
C LEU A 74 -0.57 0.77 5.25
N GLY A 75 -0.77 1.13 3.98
CA GLY A 75 -1.47 0.30 2.99
C GLY A 75 -0.53 -0.68 2.31
N ILE A 76 -0.92 -1.97 2.20
CA ILE A 76 -0.09 -3.01 1.57
C ILE A 76 -0.82 -3.60 0.36
N CYS A 77 -0.22 -3.48 -0.83
CA CYS A 77 -0.70 -3.98 -2.11
C CYS A 77 -2.09 -3.43 -2.45
N LEU A 78 -3.16 -4.21 -2.36
CA LEU A 78 -4.52 -3.69 -2.53
C LEU A 78 -4.84 -2.58 -1.52
N GLY A 79 -4.37 -2.70 -0.28
CA GLY A 79 -4.52 -1.63 0.72
C GLY A 79 -3.89 -0.32 0.27
N MET A 80 -2.69 -0.32 -0.35
CA MET A 80 -2.12 0.87 -0.97
C MET A 80 -3.02 1.42 -2.08
N GLN A 81 -3.53 0.54 -2.95
CA GLN A 81 -4.39 0.97 -4.04
C GLN A 81 -5.67 1.62 -3.52
N MET A 82 -6.26 1.09 -2.43
CA MET A 82 -7.45 1.67 -1.79
C MET A 82 -7.20 3.07 -1.21
N LEU A 83 -5.93 3.44 -0.88
CA LEU A 83 -5.61 4.80 -0.42
C LEU A 83 -5.76 5.85 -1.51
N MET A 84 -5.69 5.45 -2.80
CA MET A 84 -5.77 6.37 -3.95
C MET A 84 -7.18 6.96 -4.09
N SER A 85 -7.31 8.02 -4.92
CA SER A 85 -8.61 8.65 -5.16
C SER A 85 -9.56 7.76 -5.94
N GLU A 86 -9.06 7.00 -6.91
CA GLU A 86 -9.88 6.18 -7.79
C GLU A 86 -9.11 5.02 -8.44
N SER A 87 -9.85 4.05 -8.98
CA SER A 87 -9.30 2.93 -9.75
C SER A 87 -10.10 2.65 -11.02
N GLU A 88 -9.40 2.29 -12.10
CA GLU A 88 -10.03 1.74 -13.29
C GLU A 88 -10.38 0.25 -13.15
N GLU A 89 -9.89 -0.43 -12.09
CA GLU A 89 -10.28 -1.81 -11.80
C GLU A 89 -11.70 -1.86 -11.25
N GLY A 90 -12.57 -2.61 -11.92
CA GLY A 90 -14.01 -2.67 -11.60
C GLY A 90 -14.84 -1.62 -12.35
N ALA A 91 -14.20 -0.68 -13.05
CA ALA A 91 -14.89 0.29 -13.87
C ALA A 91 -15.81 -0.38 -14.91
N GLY A 92 -17.05 0.07 -14.97
CA GLY A 92 -18.02 -0.40 -15.97
C GLY A 92 -17.70 0.06 -17.39
N ALA A 93 -18.56 -0.31 -18.36
CA ALA A 93 -18.39 0.06 -19.77
C ALA A 93 -18.54 1.57 -20.08
N GLU A 94 -18.86 2.40 -19.10
CA GLU A 94 -19.13 3.85 -19.21
C GLU A 94 -18.04 4.74 -18.59
N ASP A 95 -16.80 4.26 -18.44
CA ASP A 95 -15.66 5.00 -17.87
C ASP A 95 -15.84 5.49 -16.42
N ASP A 96 -16.77 4.93 -15.67
CA ASP A 96 -16.94 5.26 -14.26
C ASP A 96 -15.87 4.56 -13.43
N ALA A 97 -14.83 5.29 -13.01
CA ALA A 97 -13.83 4.80 -12.07
C ALA A 97 -14.49 4.41 -10.73
N VAL A 98 -13.91 3.42 -10.04
CA VAL A 98 -14.35 3.06 -8.68
C VAL A 98 -13.64 4.00 -7.70
N GLU A 99 -14.40 4.69 -6.85
CA GLU A 99 -13.84 5.60 -5.83
C GLU A 99 -13.05 4.82 -4.78
N GLY A 100 -11.88 5.37 -4.40
CA GLY A 100 -11.03 4.91 -3.30
C GLY A 100 -11.22 5.74 -2.05
N LEU A 101 -10.29 5.64 -1.09
CA LEU A 101 -10.32 6.41 0.15
C LEU A 101 -9.90 7.87 -0.03
N GLY A 102 -9.23 8.23 -1.14
CA GLY A 102 -8.79 9.59 -1.44
C GLY A 102 -7.77 10.15 -0.44
N LEU A 103 -6.97 9.30 0.18
CA LEU A 103 -5.94 9.69 1.15
C LEU A 103 -4.60 10.05 0.50
N VAL A 104 -4.37 9.61 -0.73
CA VAL A 104 -3.26 9.97 -1.62
C VAL A 104 -3.87 10.35 -2.96
N GLU A 105 -3.50 11.53 -3.50
CA GLU A 105 -4.06 12.00 -4.77
C GLU A 105 -3.49 11.21 -5.95
N GLY A 106 -4.37 10.64 -6.76
CA GLY A 106 -3.98 9.85 -7.92
C GLY A 106 -4.93 8.69 -8.18
N ARG A 107 -4.49 7.81 -9.06
CA ARG A 107 -5.36 6.74 -9.56
C ARG A 107 -4.64 5.40 -9.72
N VAL A 108 -5.41 4.34 -9.69
CA VAL A 108 -4.94 2.98 -9.99
C VAL A 108 -5.28 2.64 -11.43
N VAL A 109 -4.26 2.27 -12.21
CA VAL A 109 -4.39 1.95 -13.63
C VAL A 109 -3.82 0.58 -13.97
N ARG A 110 -4.29 -0.02 -15.05
CA ARG A 110 -3.82 -1.33 -15.48
C ARG A 110 -2.51 -1.24 -16.24
N PHE A 111 -1.62 -2.23 -16.05
CA PHE A 111 -0.45 -2.37 -16.92
C PHE A 111 -0.84 -2.50 -18.38
N PRO A 112 -0.24 -1.72 -19.30
CA PRO A 112 -0.47 -1.85 -20.71
C PRO A 112 0.05 -3.22 -21.22
N LYS A 113 -0.57 -3.76 -22.26
CA LYS A 113 -0.17 -5.06 -22.82
C LYS A 113 1.26 -5.04 -23.41
N THR A 114 1.81 -3.85 -23.64
CA THR A 114 3.15 -3.62 -24.18
C THR A 114 4.28 -3.95 -23.19
N VAL A 115 4.01 -4.00 -21.87
CA VAL A 115 5.01 -4.42 -20.86
C VAL A 115 5.30 -5.93 -20.87
N GLY A 116 4.61 -6.70 -21.70
CA GLY A 116 4.76 -8.14 -21.81
C GLY A 116 3.84 -8.89 -20.85
N LYS A 117 4.39 -9.58 -19.85
CA LYS A 117 3.58 -10.45 -18.98
C LYS A 117 2.85 -9.64 -17.90
N VAL A 118 1.53 -9.76 -17.83
CA VAL A 118 0.69 -9.26 -16.73
C VAL A 118 -0.03 -10.46 -16.09
N PRO A 119 -0.05 -10.60 -14.76
CA PRO A 119 0.44 -9.66 -13.75
C PRO A 119 1.97 -9.56 -13.66
N HIS A 120 2.48 -8.42 -13.17
CA HIS A 120 3.81 -8.30 -12.60
C HIS A 120 3.87 -9.23 -11.39
N MET A 121 4.62 -10.31 -11.49
CA MET A 121 4.74 -11.31 -10.43
C MET A 121 6.20 -11.72 -10.27
N GLY A 122 6.75 -11.49 -9.10
CA GLY A 122 8.13 -11.86 -8.76
C GLY A 122 8.85 -10.77 -7.98
N TRP A 123 10.17 -10.92 -7.93
CA TRP A 123 11.07 -9.99 -7.25
C TRP A 123 11.50 -8.89 -8.21
N ASN A 124 11.45 -7.65 -7.75
CA ASN A 124 11.92 -6.50 -8.52
C ASN A 124 12.56 -5.45 -7.60
N THR A 125 13.35 -4.58 -8.19
CA THR A 125 14.17 -3.60 -7.49
C THR A 125 13.39 -2.32 -7.22
N LEU A 126 13.60 -1.76 -6.03
CA LEU A 126 13.05 -0.47 -5.62
C LEU A 126 14.07 0.65 -5.88
N SER A 127 13.63 1.76 -6.43
CA SER A 127 14.37 3.03 -6.54
C SER A 127 13.72 4.07 -5.64
N VAL A 128 14.43 4.57 -4.64
CA VAL A 128 13.93 5.60 -3.74
C VAL A 128 14.12 6.97 -4.40
N GLU A 129 13.02 7.69 -4.63
CA GLU A 129 13.01 9.00 -5.28
C GLU A 129 12.94 10.15 -4.25
N HIS A 130 12.20 9.95 -3.15
CA HIS A 130 12.06 10.94 -2.09
C HIS A 130 12.37 10.37 -0.72
N ASN A 131 12.96 11.19 0.14
CA ASN A 131 13.28 10.77 1.51
C ASN A 131 12.02 10.61 2.36
N HIS A 132 11.85 9.44 2.94
CA HIS A 132 10.84 9.14 3.92
C HIS A 132 11.40 8.13 4.94
N PRO A 133 11.12 8.25 6.26
CA PRO A 133 11.66 7.32 7.26
C PRO A 133 11.41 5.85 6.92
N VAL A 134 10.24 5.52 6.37
CA VAL A 134 9.83 4.14 6.05
C VAL A 134 10.72 3.49 4.98
N VAL A 135 11.34 4.26 4.09
CA VAL A 135 12.23 3.73 3.03
C VAL A 135 13.71 3.82 3.37
N GLU A 136 14.07 4.17 4.59
CA GLU A 136 15.48 4.29 4.99
C GLU A 136 16.23 2.96 4.86
N GLY A 137 17.31 3.00 4.07
CA GLY A 137 18.23 1.86 3.87
C GLY A 137 17.66 0.70 3.06
N ILE A 138 16.65 0.96 2.21
CA ILE A 138 16.07 -0.04 1.30
C ILE A 138 16.17 0.32 -0.18
N ASP A 139 16.87 1.41 -0.52
CA ASP A 139 17.16 1.77 -1.90
C ASP A 139 17.98 0.67 -2.60
N GLY A 140 17.58 0.30 -3.81
CA GLY A 140 18.21 -0.77 -4.59
C GLY A 140 17.89 -2.19 -4.11
N GLU A 141 17.11 -2.36 -3.04
CA GLU A 141 16.74 -3.68 -2.53
C GLU A 141 15.60 -4.31 -3.35
N HIS A 142 15.46 -5.62 -3.22
CA HIS A 142 14.46 -6.39 -3.96
C HIS A 142 13.25 -6.72 -3.10
N PHE A 143 12.06 -6.49 -3.66
CA PHE A 143 10.78 -6.79 -3.03
C PHE A 143 9.92 -7.70 -3.90
N TYR A 144 8.98 -8.40 -3.28
CA TYR A 144 8.05 -9.31 -3.94
C TYR A 144 6.77 -8.60 -4.34
N PHE A 145 6.50 -8.59 -5.64
CA PHE A 145 5.31 -8.01 -6.28
C PHE A 145 4.38 -9.09 -6.82
N VAL A 146 3.07 -8.82 -6.80
CA VAL A 146 2.06 -9.61 -7.51
C VAL A 146 0.83 -8.73 -7.76
N HIS A 147 0.78 -8.04 -8.90
CA HIS A 147 -0.30 -7.12 -9.23
C HIS A 147 -0.45 -6.92 -10.75
N SER A 148 -1.68 -6.60 -11.19
CA SER A 148 -2.01 -6.26 -12.59
C SER A 148 -2.29 -4.78 -12.79
N TYR A 149 -2.54 -4.07 -11.69
CA TYR A 149 -2.81 -2.64 -11.62
C TYR A 149 -1.77 -1.98 -10.73
N TYR A 150 -1.48 -0.71 -10.97
CA TYR A 150 -0.49 0.06 -10.21
C TYR A 150 -0.96 1.49 -9.98
N ALA A 151 -0.48 2.10 -8.92
CA ALA A 151 -0.80 3.47 -8.58
C ALA A 151 0.06 4.47 -9.38
N THR A 152 -0.56 5.58 -9.74
CA THR A 152 0.10 6.80 -10.22
C THR A 152 -0.36 7.96 -9.36
N THR A 153 0.57 8.77 -8.84
CA THR A 153 0.26 9.97 -8.05
C THR A 153 0.09 11.18 -8.93
N GLU A 154 -0.66 12.19 -8.50
CA GLU A 154 -0.76 13.47 -9.19
C GLU A 154 0.43 14.39 -8.85
N ALA A 155 0.87 14.39 -7.58
CA ALA A 155 2.06 15.11 -7.14
C ALA A 155 3.29 14.18 -7.18
N GLU A 156 4.39 14.70 -7.78
CA GLU A 156 5.63 13.90 -7.90
C GLU A 156 6.23 13.52 -6.54
N ASP A 157 6.08 14.37 -5.53
CA ASP A 157 6.61 14.16 -4.18
C ASP A 157 5.81 13.14 -3.35
N GLU A 158 4.60 12.78 -3.76
CA GLU A 158 3.83 11.69 -3.17
C GLU A 158 4.34 10.30 -3.63
N THR A 159 5.12 10.22 -4.72
CA THR A 159 5.83 8.99 -5.10
C THR A 159 7.17 8.93 -4.35
N VAL A 160 7.19 8.17 -3.26
CA VAL A 160 8.40 8.01 -2.42
C VAL A 160 9.42 7.08 -3.07
N ALA A 161 8.96 6.01 -3.73
CA ALA A 161 9.82 5.09 -4.47
C ALA A 161 9.13 4.49 -5.69
N GLU A 162 9.91 4.21 -6.71
CA GLU A 162 9.47 3.65 -8.00
C GLU A 162 10.05 2.27 -8.27
N THR A 163 9.43 1.58 -9.19
CA THR A 163 9.93 0.33 -9.79
C THR A 163 9.65 0.35 -11.29
N GLU A 164 10.62 -0.06 -12.09
CA GLU A 164 10.43 -0.27 -13.53
C GLU A 164 9.98 -1.72 -13.80
N TYR A 165 8.98 -1.88 -14.64
CA TYR A 165 8.52 -3.19 -15.10
C TYR A 165 8.38 -3.27 -16.61
N GLY A 166 9.00 -4.31 -17.20
CA GLY A 166 8.90 -4.65 -18.61
C GLY A 166 9.48 -6.06 -18.81
N HIS A 167 8.63 -7.09 -18.92
CA HIS A 167 9.06 -8.47 -18.99
C HIS A 167 9.17 -8.96 -20.45
N GLY A 168 10.39 -8.89 -21.01
CA GLY A 168 10.64 -9.32 -22.39
C GLY A 168 9.93 -8.45 -23.44
N ALA A 169 9.64 -7.21 -23.09
CA ALA A 169 8.96 -6.22 -23.89
C ALA A 169 9.92 -5.17 -24.41
N ASP A 170 9.49 -4.44 -25.45
CA ASP A 170 10.22 -3.29 -25.99
C ASP A 170 10.01 -2.03 -25.15
N GLU A 171 9.05 -2.03 -24.24
CA GLU A 171 8.68 -0.90 -23.36
C GLU A 171 8.72 -1.31 -21.89
N THR A 172 9.23 -0.42 -21.05
CA THR A 172 9.12 -0.48 -19.59
C THR A 172 8.15 0.58 -19.10
N VAL A 173 7.49 0.31 -17.99
CA VAL A 173 6.64 1.26 -17.26
C VAL A 173 7.23 1.44 -15.88
N GLY A 174 7.57 2.69 -15.53
CA GLY A 174 7.83 3.10 -14.17
C GLY A 174 6.50 3.29 -13.43
N PHE A 175 6.42 2.85 -12.20
CA PHE A 175 5.22 2.99 -11.38
C PHE A 175 5.57 3.25 -9.91
N SER A 176 4.68 3.97 -9.23
CA SER A 176 4.81 4.25 -7.80
C SER A 176 4.72 2.95 -7.00
N SER A 177 5.83 2.53 -6.39
CA SER A 177 5.93 1.33 -5.56
C SER A 177 5.81 1.61 -4.08
N VAL A 178 6.14 2.84 -3.67
CA VAL A 178 5.84 3.40 -2.36
C VAL A 178 5.27 4.80 -2.57
N VAL A 179 4.13 5.07 -1.96
CA VAL A 179 3.51 6.40 -1.95
C VAL A 179 3.40 6.91 -0.51
N ALA A 180 3.34 8.22 -0.36
CA ALA A 180 2.96 8.86 0.89
C ALA A 180 2.11 10.08 0.59
N ASN A 181 1.13 10.42 1.46
CA ASN A 181 0.39 11.66 1.36
C ASN A 181 1.27 12.87 1.70
N GLU A 182 0.79 14.09 1.46
CA GLU A 182 1.51 15.34 1.73
C GLU A 182 2.05 15.43 3.18
N ARG A 183 1.33 14.92 4.17
CA ARG A 183 1.77 14.88 5.59
C ARG A 183 2.81 13.79 5.88
N GLY A 184 2.92 12.79 5.03
CA GLY A 184 3.82 11.66 5.19
C GLY A 184 3.35 10.61 6.21
N ASN A 185 2.15 10.69 6.77
CA ASN A 185 1.64 9.72 7.74
C ASN A 185 0.83 8.58 7.11
N VAL A 186 0.29 8.77 5.93
CA VAL A 186 -0.37 7.71 5.15
C VAL A 186 0.60 7.21 4.10
N ILE A 187 1.03 5.97 4.23
CA ILE A 187 2.03 5.34 3.37
C ILE A 187 1.42 4.14 2.68
N GLY A 188 1.74 3.91 1.41
CA GLY A 188 1.35 2.72 0.67
C GLY A 188 2.55 2.00 0.07
N THR A 189 2.51 0.65 0.03
CA THR A 189 3.48 -0.19 -0.68
C THR A 189 2.77 -1.09 -1.67
N GLN A 190 3.18 -1.08 -2.95
CA GLN A 190 2.60 -1.97 -3.97
C GLN A 190 3.07 -3.43 -3.81
N PHE A 191 4.23 -3.61 -3.26
CA PHE A 191 4.80 -4.91 -2.93
C PHE A 191 4.33 -5.42 -1.57
N HIS A 192 4.66 -6.66 -1.27
CA HIS A 192 4.37 -7.32 0.00
C HIS A 192 5.61 -7.33 0.89
N PRO A 193 5.78 -6.38 1.83
CA PRO A 193 6.95 -6.38 2.72
C PRO A 193 7.02 -7.65 3.58
N GLU A 194 5.88 -8.20 4.00
CA GLU A 194 5.79 -9.44 4.78
C GLU A 194 6.28 -10.70 4.03
N LYS A 195 6.48 -10.59 2.69
CA LYS A 195 7.01 -11.65 1.82
C LYS A 195 8.38 -11.32 1.25
N SER A 196 8.96 -10.16 1.60
CA SER A 196 10.16 -9.61 0.97
C SER A 196 11.44 -9.80 1.78
N GLY A 197 11.50 -10.82 2.64
CA GLY A 197 12.71 -11.19 3.36
C GLY A 197 13.24 -10.08 4.28
N ASP A 198 14.56 -9.87 4.28
CA ASP A 198 15.21 -8.90 5.19
C ASP A 198 14.90 -7.44 4.80
N ALA A 199 14.80 -7.14 3.51
CA ALA A 199 14.44 -5.80 3.03
C ALA A 199 13.01 -5.44 3.46
N GLY A 200 12.06 -6.37 3.29
CA GLY A 200 10.69 -6.18 3.76
C GLY A 200 10.58 -6.05 5.28
N LEU A 201 11.37 -6.83 6.04
CA LEU A 201 11.41 -6.69 7.49
C LEU A 201 12.01 -5.35 7.92
N ARG A 202 12.98 -4.82 7.18
CA ARG A 202 13.53 -3.47 7.42
C ARG A 202 12.47 -2.41 7.24
N LEU A 203 11.71 -2.44 6.12
CA LEU A 203 10.61 -1.51 5.90
C LEU A 203 9.57 -1.55 7.03
N LEU A 204 9.17 -2.75 7.46
CA LEU A 204 8.22 -2.89 8.57
C LEU A 204 8.77 -2.33 9.90
N ARG A 205 10.07 -2.51 10.18
CA ARG A 205 10.73 -1.89 11.35
C ARG A 205 10.74 -0.37 11.25
N ASN A 206 11.10 0.16 10.08
CA ASN A 206 11.07 1.59 9.83
C ASN A 206 9.67 2.17 10.07
N PHE A 207 8.62 1.45 9.63
CA PHE A 207 7.23 1.87 9.90
C PHE A 207 6.89 1.85 11.39
N VAL A 208 7.29 0.79 12.12
CA VAL A 208 7.07 0.70 13.58
C VAL A 208 7.79 1.83 14.33
N GLU A 209 9.03 2.14 13.94
CA GLU A 209 9.83 3.24 14.52
C GLU A 209 9.18 4.59 14.19
N PHE A 210 8.85 4.83 12.91
CA PHE A 210 8.16 6.04 12.47
C PHE A 210 6.86 6.28 13.24
N ALA A 211 6.02 5.26 13.35
CA ALA A 211 4.76 5.35 14.09
C ALA A 211 4.94 5.56 15.59
N SER A 212 6.06 5.11 16.17
CA SER A 212 6.36 5.35 17.59
C SER A 212 6.83 6.77 17.88
N ASP A 213 7.36 7.46 16.88
CA ASP A 213 7.91 8.81 16.98
C ASP A 213 6.92 9.89 16.48
N PHE A 214 5.82 9.45 15.85
CA PHE A 214 4.77 10.31 15.29
C PHE A 214 3.83 10.84 16.38
#